data_9a29abd49dee46ddbf5643fae92cf278
#
_entry.id   9a29abd49dee46ddbf5643fae92cf278
#
_cell.length_a   1.000
_cell.length_b   1.000
_cell.length_c   1.000
_cell.angle_alpha   90.00
_cell.angle_beta   90.00
_cell.angle_gamma   90.00
#
_symmetry.space_group_name_H-M   'P 1'
#
loop_
_entity.id
_entity.type
_entity.pdbx_description
1 polymer ?
#
loop_
_entity_poly.entity_id
_entity_poly.type
_entity_poly.pdbx_seq_one_letter_code
_entity_poly.pdbx_strand_id
1 'polypeptide(L)'
;MAHDPHDHHHHHHDHDHHHGHTHAHDHAHAHSHATPHAPPQPDEKVHAYHQVLGLALKELLIEKGIFTADEIRKAIEYRDSITPAMGAKIVARAWTDPAYKKRLLSDGAAAVKEFGHDMGALHLVVVENTPQTHNVIVCTLCSCYPRAILGLPPSWYKSREYRARTVREPRAVLKEFGTQLPDQVELRVHDSTADMRYLVLPMRPEGTEKLNEEELAELVTRDCMVGVTLPERP
;
A
#
# COMPACT_ATOMS: atom_id res chain seq x y z
N MET A 1 -15.64 -18.66 -73.56
CA MET A 1 -16.93 -19.26 -73.25
C MET A 1 -17.32 -18.64 -71.92
N ALA A 2 -18.05 -17.51 -71.96
CA ALA A 2 -19.52 -17.36 -72.03
C ALA A 2 -20.15 -17.99 -70.81
N HIS A 3 -20.76 -17.35 -69.90
CA HIS A 3 -21.91 -16.47 -69.92
C HIS A 3 -22.09 -15.78 -68.54
N ASP A 4 -22.49 -14.67 -68.58
CA ASP A 4 -23.17 -13.58 -67.99
C ASP A 4 -24.57 -13.92 -67.41
N PRO A 5 -25.31 -12.96 -66.91
CA PRO A 5 -25.55 -12.52 -65.52
C PRO A 5 -27.02 -12.72 -65.14
N HIS A 6 -27.36 -12.46 -63.87
CA HIS A 6 -28.74 -12.12 -63.51
C HIS A 6 -28.80 -11.00 -62.47
N ASP A 7 -29.22 -9.92 -62.95
CA ASP A 7 -29.81 -8.72 -62.43
C ASP A 7 -31.17 -8.99 -61.75
N HIS A 8 -31.44 -8.54 -60.53
CA HIS A 8 -32.79 -8.31 -60.04
C HIS A 8 -32.88 -7.23 -58.96
N HIS A 9 -33.26 -6.07 -59.39
CA HIS A 9 -34.34 -5.19 -58.89
C HIS A 9 -34.37 -4.77 -57.41
N HIS A 10 -34.29 -3.47 -57.32
CA HIS A 10 -34.72 -2.53 -56.29
C HIS A 10 -36.06 -2.85 -55.62
N HIS A 11 -36.12 -2.67 -54.31
CA HIS A 11 -37.26 -2.13 -53.62
C HIS A 11 -36.81 -1.11 -52.54
N HIS A 12 -37.10 0.14 -52.81
CA HIS A 12 -37.17 1.21 -51.84
C HIS A 12 -38.38 0.97 -50.92
N HIS A 13 -38.15 1.01 -49.62
CA HIS A 13 -39.17 1.36 -48.66
C HIS A 13 -38.62 2.43 -47.72
N ASP A 14 -39.04 3.66 -48.00
CA ASP A 14 -39.02 4.78 -47.07
C ASP A 14 -39.98 4.46 -45.92
N HIS A 15 -39.50 4.41 -44.70
CA HIS A 15 -40.29 4.62 -43.52
C HIS A 15 -39.58 5.58 -42.58
N ASP A 16 -39.96 6.86 -42.72
CA ASP A 16 -39.77 7.86 -41.69
C ASP A 16 -40.49 7.44 -40.42
N HIS A 17 -39.75 7.17 -39.35
CA HIS A 17 -40.23 7.27 -37.99
C HIS A 17 -39.24 8.04 -37.15
N HIS A 18 -39.49 9.35 -37.07
CA HIS A 18 -39.00 10.20 -36.02
C HIS A 18 -39.51 9.69 -34.65
N HIS A 19 -38.65 9.05 -33.87
CA HIS A 19 -38.78 9.03 -32.43
C HIS A 19 -37.50 9.59 -31.82
N GLY A 20 -37.54 10.86 -31.51
CA GLY A 20 -36.55 11.54 -30.67
C GLY A 20 -36.63 10.98 -29.27
N HIS A 21 -35.74 10.08 -28.91
CA HIS A 21 -35.40 9.78 -27.54
C HIS A 21 -34.04 10.38 -27.25
N THR A 22 -34.07 11.61 -26.78
CA THR A 22 -32.94 12.22 -26.08
C THR A 22 -32.73 11.47 -24.74
N HIS A 23 -32.01 10.37 -24.78
CA HIS A 23 -31.44 9.83 -23.57
C HIS A 23 -30.18 10.64 -23.24
N ALA A 24 -30.40 11.71 -22.51
CA ALA A 24 -29.33 12.32 -21.73
C ALA A 24 -28.92 11.29 -20.67
N HIS A 25 -27.95 10.42 -20.99
CA HIS A 25 -27.24 9.66 -20.01
C HIS A 25 -26.27 10.61 -19.33
N ASP A 26 -26.82 11.37 -18.39
CA ASP A 26 -26.07 12.14 -17.42
C ASP A 26 -25.56 11.12 -16.37
N HIS A 27 -24.57 10.29 -16.76
CA HIS A 27 -23.77 9.52 -15.85
C HIS A 27 -22.67 10.42 -15.28
N ALA A 28 -23.09 11.48 -14.60
CA ALA A 28 -22.24 12.10 -13.59
C ALA A 28 -22.08 11.07 -12.46
N HIS A 29 -21.20 10.08 -12.68
CA HIS A 29 -20.62 9.35 -11.56
C HIS A 29 -19.80 10.38 -10.80
N ALA A 30 -20.43 11.04 -9.85
CA ALA A 30 -19.75 11.78 -8.81
C ALA A 30 -18.93 10.74 -8.04
N HIS A 31 -17.72 10.47 -8.52
CA HIS A 31 -16.72 9.78 -7.74
C HIS A 31 -16.43 10.70 -6.55
N SER A 32 -17.02 10.36 -5.42
CA SER A 32 -16.72 10.99 -4.15
C SER A 32 -15.25 10.75 -3.88
N HIS A 33 -14.40 11.74 -4.14
CA HIS A 33 -12.98 11.72 -3.84
C HIS A 33 -12.69 11.86 -2.33
N ALA A 34 -13.71 11.70 -1.48
CA ALA A 34 -13.56 11.78 -0.03
C ALA A 34 -12.68 10.65 0.55
N THR A 35 -12.45 9.58 -0.21
CA THR A 35 -11.51 8.51 0.11
C THR A 35 -10.79 8.08 -1.16
N PRO A 36 -9.71 8.79 -1.56
CA PRO A 36 -9.02 8.55 -2.84
C PRO A 36 -8.48 7.13 -3.01
N HIS A 37 -8.45 6.36 -1.94
CA HIS A 37 -7.94 5.00 -1.87
C HIS A 37 -8.97 4.05 -1.25
N ALA A 38 -10.20 4.11 -1.75
CA ALA A 38 -11.23 3.14 -1.35
C ALA A 38 -10.67 1.72 -1.47
N PRO A 39 -10.88 0.86 -0.47
CA PRO A 39 -10.44 -0.53 -0.55
C PRO A 39 -11.04 -1.19 -1.78
N PRO A 40 -10.31 -2.13 -2.41
CA PRO A 40 -10.86 -2.90 -3.52
C PRO A 40 -12.19 -3.51 -3.08
N GLN A 41 -13.23 -3.35 -3.88
CA GLN A 41 -14.49 -4.02 -3.65
C GLN A 41 -14.25 -5.53 -3.65
N PRO A 42 -14.62 -6.26 -2.61
CA PRO A 42 -14.43 -7.70 -2.59
C PRO A 42 -15.27 -8.33 -3.70
N ASP A 43 -14.67 -9.22 -4.47
CA ASP A 43 -15.46 -10.17 -5.26
C ASP A 43 -16.02 -11.21 -4.26
N GLU A 44 -17.22 -10.97 -3.77
CA GLU A 44 -17.85 -11.76 -2.70
C GLU A 44 -17.87 -13.26 -2.98
N LYS A 45 -18.01 -13.66 -4.23
CA LYS A 45 -18.04 -15.08 -4.62
C LYS A 45 -16.67 -15.76 -4.51
N VAL A 46 -15.62 -15.09 -4.96
CA VAL A 46 -14.26 -15.61 -4.92
C VAL A 46 -13.74 -15.64 -3.48
N HIS A 47 -14.03 -14.58 -2.69
CA HIS A 47 -13.63 -14.53 -1.28
C HIS A 47 -14.33 -15.61 -0.46
N ALA A 48 -15.64 -15.82 -0.65
CA ALA A 48 -16.39 -16.85 0.07
C ALA A 48 -15.80 -18.26 -0.16
N TYR A 49 -15.49 -18.61 -1.40
CA TYR A 49 -14.88 -19.90 -1.73
C TYR A 49 -13.51 -20.08 -1.05
N HIS A 50 -12.62 -19.12 -1.19
CA HIS A 50 -11.27 -19.21 -0.62
C HIS A 50 -11.28 -19.14 0.92
N GLN A 51 -12.23 -18.44 1.51
CA GLN A 51 -12.40 -18.43 2.96
C GLN A 51 -12.82 -19.80 3.49
N VAL A 52 -13.82 -20.45 2.85
CA VAL A 52 -14.25 -21.80 3.19
C VAL A 52 -13.11 -22.81 2.99
N LEU A 53 -12.40 -22.70 1.87
CA LEU A 53 -11.24 -23.55 1.59
C LEU A 53 -10.14 -23.38 2.64
N GLY A 54 -9.86 -22.14 3.08
CA GLY A 54 -8.89 -21.84 4.12
C GLY A 54 -9.29 -22.44 5.48
N LEU A 55 -10.59 -22.38 5.84
CA LEU A 55 -11.11 -23.00 7.05
C LEU A 55 -11.00 -24.54 6.98
N ALA A 56 -11.43 -25.14 5.89
CA ALA A 56 -11.35 -26.59 5.68
C ALA A 56 -9.90 -27.08 5.73
N LEU A 57 -8.97 -26.35 5.11
CA LEU A 57 -7.54 -26.67 5.17
C LEU A 57 -6.99 -26.59 6.59
N LYS A 58 -7.35 -25.53 7.34
CA LYS A 58 -6.97 -25.37 8.75
C LYS A 58 -7.44 -26.57 9.59
N GLU A 59 -8.71 -26.95 9.47
CA GLU A 59 -9.30 -28.07 10.21
C GLU A 59 -8.62 -29.40 9.85
N LEU A 60 -8.41 -29.65 8.57
CA LEU A 60 -7.71 -30.86 8.08
C LEU A 60 -6.29 -30.95 8.63
N LEU A 61 -5.55 -29.85 8.69
CA LEU A 61 -4.18 -29.84 9.21
C LEU A 61 -4.14 -30.05 10.73
N ILE A 62 -5.14 -29.56 11.46
CA ILE A 62 -5.31 -29.85 12.90
C ILE A 62 -5.64 -31.35 13.08
N GLU A 63 -6.59 -31.89 12.33
CA GLU A 63 -6.97 -33.30 12.40
C GLU A 63 -5.78 -34.23 12.10
N LYS A 64 -4.94 -33.84 11.13
CA LYS A 64 -3.72 -34.59 10.80
C LYS A 64 -2.57 -34.38 11.79
N GLY A 65 -2.73 -33.57 12.83
CA GLY A 65 -1.72 -33.30 13.86
C GLY A 65 -0.50 -32.54 13.31
N ILE A 66 -0.63 -31.82 12.21
CA ILE A 66 0.48 -31.00 11.67
C ILE A 66 0.73 -29.79 12.60
N PHE A 67 -0.35 -29.22 13.15
CA PHE A 67 -0.30 -28.20 14.19
C PHE A 67 -1.59 -28.25 15.02
N THR A 68 -1.58 -27.60 16.16
CA THR A 68 -2.70 -27.50 17.08
C THR A 68 -3.49 -26.21 16.86
N ALA A 69 -4.74 -26.17 17.29
CA ALA A 69 -5.54 -24.96 17.29
C ALA A 69 -4.90 -23.85 18.16
N ASP A 70 -4.21 -24.23 19.24
CA ASP A 70 -3.51 -23.28 20.14
C ASP A 70 -2.29 -22.64 19.44
N GLU A 71 -1.52 -23.39 18.68
CA GLU A 71 -0.40 -22.86 17.90
C GLU A 71 -0.88 -21.85 16.86
N ILE A 72 -2.00 -22.14 16.17
CA ILE A 72 -2.60 -21.19 15.23
C ILE A 72 -3.04 -19.92 15.96
N ARG A 73 -3.76 -20.06 17.10
CA ARG A 73 -4.21 -18.92 17.89
C ARG A 73 -3.03 -18.04 18.31
N LYS A 74 -1.98 -18.63 18.85
CA LYS A 74 -0.75 -17.91 19.24
C LYS A 74 -0.08 -17.21 18.05
N ALA A 75 -0.05 -17.84 16.88
CA ALA A 75 0.50 -17.23 15.68
C ALA A 75 -0.32 -16.03 15.20
N ILE A 76 -1.66 -16.10 15.33
CA ILE A 76 -2.56 -14.96 15.03
C ILE A 76 -2.34 -13.83 16.03
N GLU A 77 -2.40 -14.14 17.34
CA GLU A 77 -2.18 -13.17 18.42
C GLU A 77 -0.82 -12.45 18.29
N TYR A 78 0.23 -13.20 17.97
CA TYR A 78 1.55 -12.61 17.71
C TYR A 78 1.52 -11.65 16.52
N ARG A 79 0.86 -12.02 15.41
CA ARG A 79 0.75 -11.13 14.25
C ARG A 79 -0.07 -9.89 14.53
N ASP A 80 -1.13 -10.02 15.32
CA ASP A 80 -1.99 -8.91 15.71
C ASP A 80 -1.30 -7.98 16.73
N SER A 81 -0.34 -8.47 17.49
CA SER A 81 0.46 -7.65 18.41
C SER A 81 1.47 -6.74 17.71
N ILE A 82 1.80 -7.02 16.44
CA ILE A 82 2.71 -6.18 15.68
C ILE A 82 1.97 -4.92 15.21
N THR A 83 2.43 -3.76 15.67
CA THR A 83 1.82 -2.46 15.38
C THR A 83 2.84 -1.48 14.79
N PRO A 84 2.40 -0.40 14.15
CA PRO A 84 3.30 0.65 13.65
C PRO A 84 4.17 1.31 14.73
N ALA A 85 3.77 1.24 16.01
CA ALA A 85 4.57 1.76 17.13
C ALA A 85 5.95 1.09 17.23
N MET A 86 6.09 -0.14 16.74
CA MET A 86 7.40 -0.81 16.67
C MET A 86 8.33 -0.11 15.68
N GLY A 87 7.83 0.22 14.49
CA GLY A 87 8.57 1.02 13.50
C GLY A 87 8.86 2.43 13.99
N ALA A 88 7.91 3.04 14.71
CA ALA A 88 8.09 4.38 15.28
C ALA A 88 9.29 4.44 16.26
N LYS A 89 9.47 3.44 17.11
CA LYS A 89 10.63 3.33 18.00
C LYS A 89 11.95 3.21 17.23
N ILE A 90 11.95 2.47 16.13
CA ILE A 90 13.12 2.33 15.24
C ILE A 90 13.49 3.69 14.64
N VAL A 91 12.50 4.45 14.17
CA VAL A 91 12.69 5.81 13.62
C VAL A 91 13.20 6.76 14.70
N ALA A 92 12.57 6.80 15.87
CA ALA A 92 12.98 7.66 16.98
C ALA A 92 14.42 7.39 17.42
N ARG A 93 14.83 6.10 17.53
CA ARG A 93 16.21 5.72 17.79
C ARG A 93 17.15 6.23 16.69
N ALA A 94 16.78 6.10 15.41
CA ALA A 94 17.60 6.60 14.31
C ALA A 94 17.76 8.13 14.32
N TRP A 95 16.79 8.87 14.88
CA TRP A 95 16.90 10.32 15.05
C TRP A 95 17.78 10.75 16.21
N THR A 96 17.94 9.91 17.23
CA THR A 96 18.70 10.22 18.45
C THR A 96 20.09 9.59 18.47
N ASP A 97 20.29 8.49 17.76
CA ASP A 97 21.56 7.75 17.70
C ASP A 97 22.09 7.68 16.24
N PRO A 98 23.07 8.54 15.88
CA PRO A 98 23.66 8.52 14.54
C PRO A 98 24.36 7.21 14.18
N ALA A 99 24.90 6.50 15.17
CA ALA A 99 25.57 5.22 14.94
C ALA A 99 24.54 4.13 14.61
N TYR A 100 23.40 4.10 15.31
CA TYR A 100 22.27 3.23 14.97
C TYR A 100 21.70 3.57 13.58
N LYS A 101 21.48 4.86 13.31
CA LYS A 101 21.01 5.33 11.99
C LYS A 101 21.90 4.81 10.86
N LYS A 102 23.21 4.90 11.01
CA LYS A 102 24.16 4.40 10.02
C LYS A 102 24.01 2.89 9.79
N ARG A 103 23.82 2.08 10.86
CA ARG A 103 23.57 0.64 10.73
C ARG A 103 22.24 0.38 10.05
N LEU A 104 21.19 1.08 10.46
CA LEU A 104 19.85 0.95 9.90
C LEU A 104 19.79 1.22 8.39
N LEU A 105 20.50 2.23 7.92
CA LEU A 105 20.59 2.57 6.49
C LEU A 105 21.48 1.59 5.72
N SER A 106 22.46 0.96 6.37
CA SER A 106 23.35 -0.01 5.74
C SER A 106 22.77 -1.41 5.66
N ASP A 107 22.14 -1.90 6.74
CA ASP A 107 21.48 -3.20 6.84
C ASP A 107 20.26 -3.08 7.76
N GLY A 108 19.14 -2.74 7.16
CA GLY A 108 17.90 -2.55 7.90
C GLY A 108 17.41 -3.82 8.60
N ALA A 109 17.59 -4.99 7.98
CA ALA A 109 17.16 -6.25 8.56
C ALA A 109 17.97 -6.62 9.81
N ALA A 110 19.28 -6.38 9.81
CA ALA A 110 20.13 -6.59 10.98
C ALA A 110 19.82 -5.55 12.08
N ALA A 111 19.64 -4.29 11.73
CA ALA A 111 19.38 -3.23 12.70
C ALA A 111 18.05 -3.39 13.45
N VAL A 112 16.98 -3.85 12.80
CA VAL A 112 15.69 -4.04 13.48
C VAL A 112 15.69 -5.23 14.42
N LYS A 113 16.64 -6.16 14.31
CA LYS A 113 16.84 -7.25 15.28
C LYS A 113 17.27 -6.73 16.65
N GLU A 114 17.92 -5.58 16.75
CA GLU A 114 18.24 -4.92 18.02
C GLU A 114 16.96 -4.60 18.83
N PHE A 115 15.81 -4.48 18.18
CA PHE A 115 14.49 -4.30 18.78
C PHE A 115 13.68 -5.60 18.90
N GLY A 116 14.30 -6.75 18.64
CA GLY A 116 13.65 -8.05 18.72
C GLY A 116 12.77 -8.38 17.48
N HIS A 117 12.88 -7.61 16.40
CA HIS A 117 12.11 -7.85 15.18
C HIS A 117 12.91 -8.65 14.16
N ASP A 118 12.34 -9.74 13.67
CA ASP A 118 12.97 -10.57 12.65
C ASP A 118 12.25 -10.43 11.31
N MET A 119 12.99 -10.04 10.30
CA MET A 119 12.52 -9.98 8.92
C MET A 119 12.49 -11.34 8.22
N GLY A 120 13.03 -12.39 8.86
CA GLY A 120 13.22 -13.72 8.26
C GLY A 120 14.16 -13.65 7.06
N ALA A 121 13.73 -14.20 5.93
CA ALA A 121 14.49 -14.18 4.68
C ALA A 121 14.32 -12.88 3.86
N LEU A 122 13.58 -11.89 4.37
CA LEU A 122 13.31 -10.66 3.65
C LEU A 122 14.43 -9.62 3.88
N HIS A 123 14.79 -8.93 2.81
CA HIS A 123 15.65 -7.75 2.89
C HIS A 123 14.83 -6.52 3.26
N LEU A 124 15.29 -5.78 4.27
CA LEU A 124 14.72 -4.47 4.62
C LEU A 124 15.67 -3.37 4.16
N VAL A 125 15.24 -2.61 3.18
CA VAL A 125 15.94 -1.41 2.70
C VAL A 125 15.31 -0.19 3.33
N VAL A 126 16.10 0.55 4.12
CA VAL A 126 15.65 1.80 4.74
C VAL A 126 16.10 2.97 3.85
N VAL A 127 15.14 3.81 3.46
CA VAL A 127 15.36 4.98 2.61
C VAL A 127 15.10 6.25 3.40
N GLU A 128 16.11 7.12 3.45
CA GLU A 128 16.05 8.34 4.26
C GLU A 128 15.48 9.52 3.47
N ASN A 129 14.51 10.22 4.07
CA ASN A 129 14.09 11.52 3.60
C ASN A 129 15.10 12.60 3.99
N THR A 130 15.38 13.50 3.08
CA THR A 130 16.25 14.66 3.26
C THR A 130 15.53 15.93 2.81
N PRO A 131 16.07 17.13 3.04
CA PRO A 131 15.48 18.36 2.49
C PRO A 131 15.36 18.37 0.97
N GLN A 132 16.15 17.55 0.27
CA GLN A 132 16.18 17.48 -1.20
C GLN A 132 15.43 16.27 -1.76
N THR A 133 15.18 15.23 -0.95
CA THR A 133 14.60 13.96 -1.41
C THR A 133 13.52 13.47 -0.47
N HIS A 134 12.35 13.16 -1.03
CA HIS A 134 11.26 12.50 -0.31
C HIS A 134 11.00 11.12 -0.94
N ASN A 135 10.87 10.11 -0.11
CA ASN A 135 10.68 8.73 -0.53
C ASN A 135 9.24 8.29 -0.24
N VAL A 136 8.67 7.49 -1.13
CA VAL A 136 7.37 6.85 -0.93
C VAL A 136 7.45 5.39 -1.35
N ILE A 137 6.76 4.52 -0.62
CA ILE A 137 6.77 3.07 -0.85
C ILE A 137 5.47 2.65 -1.52
N VAL A 138 5.59 1.72 -2.44
CA VAL A 138 4.47 1.05 -3.09
C VAL A 138 4.80 -0.43 -3.30
N CYS A 139 3.81 -1.25 -3.58
CA CYS A 139 4.00 -2.56 -4.23
C CYS A 139 3.02 -2.65 -5.40
N THR A 140 3.52 -2.53 -6.63
CA THR A 140 2.67 -2.54 -7.84
C THR A 140 2.05 -3.91 -8.11
N LEU A 141 2.67 -4.99 -7.68
CA LEU A 141 2.19 -6.36 -7.91
C LEU A 141 1.09 -6.80 -6.93
N CYS A 142 1.28 -6.51 -5.65
CA CYS A 142 0.38 -7.00 -4.61
C CYS A 142 0.28 -6.03 -3.43
N SER A 143 0.83 -6.39 -2.27
CA SER A 143 0.80 -5.57 -1.05
C SER A 143 2.02 -5.87 -0.18
N CYS A 144 3.19 -6.03 -0.81
CA CYS A 144 4.44 -6.23 -0.10
C CYS A 144 4.73 -5.05 0.83
N TYR A 145 4.87 -5.34 2.12
CA TYR A 145 4.87 -4.37 3.20
C TYR A 145 5.76 -4.90 4.35
N PRO A 146 6.48 -4.07 5.09
CA PRO A 146 7.35 -4.52 6.18
C PRO A 146 6.54 -4.88 7.42
N ARG A 147 5.77 -5.98 7.34
CA ARG A 147 4.81 -6.42 8.38
C ARG A 147 5.43 -6.72 9.73
N ALA A 148 6.68 -7.15 9.75
CA ALA A 148 7.39 -7.48 10.99
C ALA A 148 7.60 -6.26 11.90
N ILE A 149 7.50 -5.04 11.37
CA ILE A 149 7.74 -3.79 12.11
C ILE A 149 6.60 -2.78 12.01
N LEU A 150 5.69 -2.92 11.04
CA LEU A 150 4.57 -2.00 10.84
C LEU A 150 3.19 -2.66 10.99
N GLY A 151 3.14 -3.97 11.27
CA GLY A 151 1.90 -4.73 11.35
C GLY A 151 1.24 -4.92 9.99
N LEU A 152 -0.09 -5.01 9.95
CA LEU A 152 -0.83 -5.22 8.69
C LEU A 152 -0.88 -3.95 7.84
N PRO A 153 -0.73 -4.07 6.51
CA PRO A 153 -0.87 -2.93 5.62
C PRO A 153 -2.31 -2.37 5.68
N PRO A 154 -2.48 -1.05 5.63
CA PRO A 154 -3.79 -0.42 5.58
C PRO A 154 -4.50 -0.77 4.26
N SER A 155 -5.82 -0.65 4.25
CA SER A 155 -6.63 -0.96 3.08
C SER A 155 -6.24 -0.16 1.84
N TRP A 156 -5.97 1.14 2.02
CA TRP A 156 -5.55 2.02 0.94
C TRP A 156 -4.24 1.58 0.29
N TYR A 157 -3.24 1.06 1.06
CA TYR A 157 -1.97 0.56 0.52
C TYR A 157 -2.16 -0.61 -0.45
N LYS A 158 -3.21 -1.41 -0.24
CA LYS A 158 -3.57 -2.56 -1.07
C LYS A 158 -4.41 -2.19 -2.27
N SER A 159 -4.99 -0.99 -2.31
CA SER A 159 -5.89 -0.57 -3.39
C SER A 159 -5.17 -0.50 -4.73
N ARG A 160 -5.90 -0.80 -5.80
CA ARG A 160 -5.37 -0.70 -7.17
C ARG A 160 -5.04 0.74 -7.53
N GLU A 161 -5.84 1.68 -7.04
CA GLU A 161 -5.69 3.12 -7.24
C GLU A 161 -4.35 3.59 -6.68
N TYR A 162 -4.08 3.34 -5.40
CA TYR A 162 -2.81 3.70 -4.78
C TYR A 162 -1.62 3.09 -5.54
N ARG A 163 -1.67 1.78 -5.80
CA ARG A 163 -0.58 1.06 -6.45
C ARG A 163 -0.28 1.56 -7.86
N ALA A 164 -1.32 1.85 -8.65
CA ALA A 164 -1.18 2.32 -10.03
C ALA A 164 -0.82 3.81 -10.09
N ARG A 165 -1.39 4.64 -9.22
CA ARG A 165 -1.22 6.09 -9.26
C ARG A 165 0.09 6.54 -8.62
N THR A 166 0.54 5.88 -7.57
CA THR A 166 1.79 6.26 -6.88
C THR A 166 3.00 6.24 -7.82
N VAL A 167 3.06 5.34 -8.80
CA VAL A 167 4.17 5.31 -9.78
C VAL A 167 3.99 6.30 -10.93
N ARG A 168 2.76 6.72 -11.24
CA ARG A 168 2.48 7.62 -12.38
C ARG A 168 2.38 9.08 -11.99
N GLU A 169 1.76 9.35 -10.85
CA GLU A 169 1.45 10.69 -10.37
C GLU A 169 1.66 10.81 -8.84
N PRO A 170 2.86 10.48 -8.33
CA PRO A 170 3.10 10.37 -6.89
C PRO A 170 2.83 11.67 -6.13
N ARG A 171 3.11 12.84 -6.72
CA ARG A 171 2.82 14.13 -6.07
C ARG A 171 1.32 14.37 -5.87
N ALA A 172 0.47 13.93 -6.82
CA ALA A 172 -0.97 14.02 -6.69
C ALA A 172 -1.46 13.13 -5.56
N VAL A 173 -0.94 11.89 -5.49
CA VAL A 173 -1.25 10.96 -4.40
C VAL A 173 -0.84 11.54 -3.05
N LEU A 174 0.37 12.05 -2.90
CA LEU A 174 0.82 12.67 -1.63
C LEU A 174 -0.07 13.84 -1.20
N LYS A 175 -0.51 14.66 -2.16
CA LYS A 175 -1.42 15.79 -1.89
C LYS A 175 -2.76 15.32 -1.32
N GLU A 176 -3.27 14.18 -1.77
CA GLU A 176 -4.50 13.57 -1.25
C GLU A 176 -4.35 13.08 0.20
N PHE A 177 -3.13 12.70 0.60
CA PHE A 177 -2.77 12.42 2.00
C PHE A 177 -2.44 13.68 2.81
N GLY A 178 -2.60 14.87 2.23
CA GLY A 178 -2.31 16.15 2.89
C GLY A 178 -0.84 16.58 2.82
N THR A 179 0.02 15.84 2.11
CA THR A 179 1.44 16.15 1.98
C THR A 179 1.71 16.96 0.71
N GLN A 180 2.16 18.19 0.89
CA GLN A 180 2.58 19.06 -0.20
C GLN A 180 4.09 19.28 -0.11
N LEU A 181 4.80 18.84 -1.12
CA LEU A 181 6.24 18.99 -1.23
C LEU A 181 6.58 20.13 -2.20
N PRO A 182 7.58 20.98 -1.88
CA PRO A 182 8.12 21.93 -2.82
C PRO A 182 8.57 21.27 -4.13
N ASP A 183 8.45 21.96 -5.26
CA ASP A 183 8.73 21.38 -6.59
C ASP A 183 10.19 20.92 -6.74
N GLN A 184 11.12 21.59 -6.05
CA GLN A 184 12.54 21.26 -6.05
C GLN A 184 12.90 19.98 -5.28
N VAL A 185 11.99 19.45 -4.45
CA VAL A 185 12.23 18.19 -3.73
C VAL A 185 12.06 17.03 -4.69
N GLU A 186 13.09 16.23 -4.85
CA GLU A 186 13.01 14.99 -5.62
C GLU A 186 12.10 13.99 -4.94
N LEU A 187 11.13 13.44 -5.65
CA LEU A 187 10.23 12.42 -5.15
C LEU A 187 10.62 11.05 -5.73
N ARG A 188 11.02 10.11 -4.87
CA ARG A 188 11.43 8.76 -5.23
C ARG A 188 10.38 7.75 -4.82
N VAL A 189 9.95 6.92 -5.77
CA VAL A 189 8.99 5.84 -5.55
C VAL A 189 9.75 4.52 -5.49
N HIS A 190 9.59 3.78 -4.39
CA HIS A 190 10.23 2.49 -4.17
C HIS A 190 9.19 1.38 -4.27
N ASP A 191 9.36 0.51 -5.25
CA ASP A 191 8.47 -0.62 -5.49
C ASP A 191 8.98 -1.88 -4.78
N SER A 192 8.25 -2.33 -3.77
CA SER A 192 8.57 -3.54 -3.01
C SER A 192 8.39 -4.79 -3.87
N THR A 193 9.30 -5.75 -3.73
CA THR A 193 9.26 -7.04 -4.44
C THR A 193 8.94 -8.21 -3.51
N ALA A 194 9.01 -9.44 -4.00
CA ALA A 194 8.81 -10.65 -3.20
C ALA A 194 9.80 -10.74 -2.02
N ASP A 195 11.05 -10.33 -2.24
CA ASP A 195 12.15 -10.49 -1.28
C ASP A 195 12.53 -9.18 -0.58
N MET A 196 12.16 -8.04 -1.16
CA MET A 196 12.58 -6.72 -0.69
C MET A 196 11.42 -5.94 -0.09
N ARG A 197 11.65 -5.37 1.09
CA ARG A 197 10.75 -4.46 1.79
C ARG A 197 11.44 -3.13 1.99
N TYR A 198 10.68 -2.06 1.88
CA TYR A 198 11.18 -0.72 2.15
C TYR A 198 10.58 -0.17 3.44
N LEU A 199 11.35 0.68 4.11
CA LEU A 199 10.90 1.53 5.21
C LEU A 199 11.39 2.95 4.93
N VAL A 200 10.53 3.94 4.97
CA VAL A 200 10.95 5.33 4.94
C VAL A 200 11.40 5.74 6.32
N LEU A 201 12.63 6.27 6.42
CA LEU A 201 13.10 7.02 7.57
C LEU A 201 12.76 8.50 7.33
N PRO A 202 11.68 9.03 7.92
CA PRO A 202 11.29 10.40 7.72
C PRO A 202 12.27 11.37 8.39
N MET A 203 12.29 12.62 7.95
CA MET A 203 13.06 13.66 8.62
C MET A 203 12.52 13.91 10.02
N ARG A 204 13.42 14.14 10.98
CA ARG A 204 13.03 14.58 12.32
C ARG A 204 12.37 15.96 12.23
N PRO A 205 11.20 16.17 12.83
CA PRO A 205 10.55 17.48 12.83
C PRO A 205 11.40 18.55 13.56
N GLU A 206 11.39 19.76 13.05
CA GLU A 206 12.01 20.90 13.71
C GLU A 206 11.33 21.18 15.05
N GLY A 207 12.10 21.67 16.02
CA GLY A 207 11.59 21.99 17.37
C GLY A 207 11.49 20.79 18.31
N THR A 208 11.96 19.60 17.88
CA THR A 208 11.91 18.36 18.68
C THR A 208 13.23 18.01 19.37
N GLU A 209 14.20 18.93 19.40
CA GLU A 209 15.57 18.68 19.90
C GLU A 209 15.60 18.27 21.38
N LYS A 210 14.59 18.69 22.14
CA LYS A 210 14.47 18.41 23.58
C LYS A 210 13.66 17.16 23.89
N LEU A 211 12.99 16.59 22.90
CA LEU A 211 12.16 15.41 23.09
C LEU A 211 13.05 14.16 23.25
N ASN A 212 12.67 13.30 24.18
CA ASN A 212 13.25 11.98 24.34
C ASN A 212 12.77 11.01 23.25
N GLU A 213 13.33 9.79 23.23
CA GLU A 213 13.03 8.80 22.21
C GLU A 213 11.57 8.33 22.23
N GLU A 214 10.94 8.26 23.40
CA GLU A 214 9.54 7.85 23.53
C GLU A 214 8.61 8.94 22.99
N GLU A 215 8.82 10.19 23.36
CA GLU A 215 8.09 11.35 22.85
C GLU A 215 8.26 11.51 21.33
N LEU A 216 9.45 11.26 20.81
CA LEU A 216 9.73 11.28 19.37
C LEU A 216 8.99 10.17 18.64
N ALA A 217 8.87 8.98 19.23
CA ALA A 217 8.15 7.87 18.63
C ALA A 217 6.64 8.17 18.47
N GLU A 218 6.05 8.99 19.35
CA GLU A 218 4.64 9.39 19.26
C GLU A 218 4.36 10.27 18.02
N LEU A 219 5.36 10.98 17.50
CA LEU A 219 5.24 11.81 16.29
C LEU A 219 5.29 10.97 15.00
N VAL A 220 5.65 9.69 15.11
CA VAL A 220 5.90 8.83 13.96
C VAL A 220 4.68 7.95 13.69
N THR A 221 3.95 8.26 12.64
CA THR A 221 2.82 7.46 12.20
C THR A 221 3.24 6.39 11.19
N ARG A 222 2.40 5.37 10.98
CA ARG A 222 2.60 4.40 9.91
C ARG A 222 2.75 5.08 8.55
N ASP A 223 1.94 6.08 8.29
CA ASP A 223 1.80 6.70 6.99
C ASP A 223 3.06 7.53 6.64
N CYS A 224 3.75 8.10 7.64
CA CYS A 224 5.05 8.74 7.40
C CYS A 224 6.18 7.72 7.17
N MET A 225 6.07 6.49 7.72
CA MET A 225 7.01 5.41 7.44
C MET A 225 6.77 4.71 6.09
N VAL A 226 5.60 4.90 5.49
CA VAL A 226 5.32 4.57 4.09
C VAL A 226 5.72 5.73 3.17
N GLY A 227 5.82 6.93 3.70
CA GLY A 227 6.21 8.14 2.99
C GLY A 227 5.05 8.92 2.37
N VAL A 228 3.79 8.61 2.72
CA VAL A 228 2.64 9.37 2.21
C VAL A 228 2.30 10.59 3.04
N THR A 229 2.75 10.63 4.32
CA THR A 229 2.65 11.82 5.18
C THR A 229 4.02 12.21 5.75
N LEU A 230 4.07 13.36 6.39
CA LEU A 230 5.20 13.78 7.23
C LEU A 230 4.92 13.39 8.69
N PRO A 231 5.95 13.27 9.55
CA PRO A 231 5.75 13.11 10.98
C PRO A 231 4.93 14.26 11.56
N GLU A 232 4.20 13.97 12.61
CA GLU A 232 3.42 14.99 13.32
C GLU A 232 4.36 16.04 13.93
N ARG A 233 3.85 17.25 14.03
CA ARG A 233 4.58 18.33 14.72
C ARG A 233 4.05 18.42 16.15
N PRO A 234 4.93 18.68 17.14
CA PRO A 234 4.51 18.86 18.52
C PRO A 234 3.60 20.07 18.71
#